data_64459c76fe1404ee416362fc7313b837
#
_entry.id   64459c76fe1404ee416362fc7313b837
#
_cell.length_a   1.000
_cell.length_b   1.000
_cell.length_c   1.000
_cell.angle_alpha   90.00
_cell.angle_beta   90.00
_cell.angle_gamma   90.00
#
_symmetry.space_group_name_H-M   'P 1'
#
loop_
_entity.id
_entity.type
_entity.pdbx_description
1 polymer ?
#
loop_
_entity_poly.entity_id
_entity_poly.type
_entity_poly.pdbx_seq_one_letter_code
_entity_poly.pdbx_strand_id
1 'polypeptide(L)'
;MIIHEITEECFKKYGKVIDSIDLTELVSTMQTVEIPADVVYEPSISALEKLKCATELQQKTYGELPIQIGWCIGNNHKLNAVEYHRCSEVNIAATDAILILGRQQDISVENTYDTSLMEAFRIPSGTAVELYATTLHYAPCNASAGGVLVAVVLPKGTNEALEHPHTGGEDALLAAKNKWLIGHPEGGLPDGSYIGLTGENLEIK
;
A
#
# COMPACT_ATOMS: atom_id res chain seq x y z
N MET A 1 18.04 -7.03 3.75
CA MET A 1 17.42 -5.74 4.13
C MET A 1 17.19 -5.72 5.63
N ILE A 2 17.39 -4.57 6.30
CA ILE A 2 17.02 -4.38 7.72
C ILE A 2 15.53 -4.09 7.76
N ILE A 3 14.80 -4.73 8.68
CA ILE A 3 13.39 -4.46 8.93
C ILE A 3 13.29 -3.63 10.20
N HIS A 4 12.77 -2.42 10.08
CA HIS A 4 12.53 -1.48 11.15
C HIS A 4 11.12 -1.65 11.74
N GLU A 5 10.90 -1.17 12.95
CA GLU A 5 9.56 -1.05 13.52
C GLU A 5 8.95 0.30 13.15
N ILE A 6 7.62 0.34 12.91
CA ILE A 6 6.91 1.61 12.62
C ILE A 6 6.97 2.63 13.76
N THR A 7 7.43 2.24 14.95
CA THR A 7 7.65 3.13 16.10
C THR A 7 9.01 3.84 16.06
N GLU A 8 9.91 3.44 15.17
CA GLU A 8 11.21 4.07 15.02
C GLU A 8 11.10 5.45 14.33
N GLU A 9 12.01 6.37 14.66
CA GLU A 9 12.03 7.73 14.14
C GLU A 9 12.12 7.79 12.61
N CYS A 10 12.79 6.82 11.99
CA CYS A 10 12.93 6.74 10.53
C CYS A 10 11.60 6.54 9.80
N PHE A 11 10.56 5.98 10.45
CA PHE A 11 9.24 5.83 9.84
C PHE A 11 8.53 7.17 9.57
N LYS A 12 8.81 8.22 10.35
CA LYS A 12 8.14 9.52 10.24
C LYS A 12 8.28 10.20 8.88
N LYS A 13 9.29 9.85 8.10
CA LYS A 13 9.44 10.36 6.72
C LYS A 13 8.50 9.69 5.71
N TYR A 14 7.87 8.57 6.09
CA TYR A 14 6.96 7.80 5.26
C TYR A 14 5.51 7.90 5.71
N GLY A 15 5.29 8.05 7.02
CA GLY A 15 3.95 8.00 7.57
C GLY A 15 3.91 8.23 9.08
N LYS A 16 2.77 7.89 9.65
CA LYS A 16 2.54 7.91 11.10
C LYS A 16 1.61 6.78 11.52
N VAL A 17 1.69 6.36 12.77
CA VAL A 17 0.75 5.43 13.40
C VAL A 17 -0.57 6.15 13.69
N ILE A 18 -1.70 5.47 13.46
CA ILE A 18 -3.04 5.93 13.83
C ILE A 18 -3.47 5.15 15.07
N ASP A 19 -3.65 5.85 16.19
CA ASP A 19 -4.05 5.30 17.49
C ASP A 19 -5.39 5.88 18.02
N SER A 20 -5.97 6.82 17.27
CA SER A 20 -7.17 7.58 17.69
C SER A 20 -8.49 6.98 17.23
N ILE A 21 -8.47 5.81 16.60
CA ILE A 21 -9.65 5.11 16.05
C ILE A 21 -9.65 3.66 16.56
N ASP A 22 -10.79 3.20 17.09
CA ASP A 22 -10.97 1.78 17.44
C ASP A 22 -11.20 0.94 16.18
N LEU A 23 -10.24 0.09 15.86
CA LEU A 23 -10.24 -0.78 14.68
C LEU A 23 -10.48 -2.25 15.02
N THR A 24 -10.81 -2.57 16.27
CA THR A 24 -10.96 -3.94 16.77
C THR A 24 -11.98 -4.74 15.94
N GLU A 25 -13.14 -4.15 15.65
CA GLU A 25 -14.20 -4.80 14.86
C GLU A 25 -13.75 -5.05 13.41
N LEU A 26 -13.06 -4.08 12.79
CA LEU A 26 -12.53 -4.21 11.43
C LEU A 26 -11.51 -5.34 11.36
N VAL A 27 -10.53 -5.36 12.24
CA VAL A 27 -9.48 -6.39 12.29
C VAL A 27 -10.10 -7.76 12.53
N SER A 28 -11.03 -7.90 13.50
CA SER A 28 -11.69 -9.18 13.77
C SER A 28 -12.54 -9.67 12.59
N THR A 29 -13.22 -8.76 11.87
CA THR A 29 -13.97 -9.10 10.66
C THR A 29 -13.04 -9.63 9.58
N MET A 30 -11.90 -8.99 9.35
CA MET A 30 -10.90 -9.44 8.36
C MET A 30 -10.33 -10.82 8.72
N GLN A 31 -10.04 -11.06 9.99
CA GLN A 31 -9.45 -12.34 10.45
C GLN A 31 -10.36 -13.56 10.26
N THR A 32 -11.61 -13.38 9.87
CA THR A 32 -12.50 -14.50 9.52
C THR A 32 -12.31 -15.03 8.10
N VAL A 33 -11.52 -14.33 7.26
CA VAL A 33 -11.32 -14.67 5.85
C VAL A 33 -10.13 -15.59 5.68
N GLU A 34 -10.26 -16.61 4.82
CA GLU A 34 -9.15 -17.48 4.45
C GLU A 34 -8.17 -16.75 3.53
N ILE A 35 -6.88 -16.84 3.86
CA ILE A 35 -5.82 -16.19 3.07
C ILE A 35 -5.48 -17.06 1.86
N PRO A 36 -5.64 -16.55 0.62
CA PRO A 36 -5.34 -17.29 -0.60
C PRO A 36 -3.81 -17.46 -0.82
N ALA A 37 -3.45 -18.39 -1.72
CA ALA A 37 -2.05 -18.65 -2.05
C ALA A 37 -1.37 -17.46 -2.73
N ASP A 38 -2.08 -16.80 -3.67
CA ASP A 38 -1.57 -15.64 -4.39
C ASP A 38 -2.07 -14.35 -3.76
N VAL A 39 -1.28 -13.28 -3.85
CA VAL A 39 -1.70 -11.97 -3.37
C VAL A 39 -2.77 -11.37 -4.29
N VAL A 40 -3.87 -10.91 -3.68
CA VAL A 40 -5.00 -10.27 -4.36
C VAL A 40 -5.29 -8.92 -3.70
N TYR A 41 -5.60 -7.92 -4.52
CA TYR A 41 -6.12 -6.63 -4.07
C TYR A 41 -7.58 -6.47 -4.48
N GLU A 42 -8.44 -6.18 -3.52
CA GLU A 42 -9.85 -5.82 -3.75
C GLU A 42 -10.09 -4.39 -3.24
N PRO A 43 -10.50 -3.46 -4.11
CA PRO A 43 -10.51 -2.02 -3.78
C PRO A 43 -11.62 -1.58 -2.82
N SER A 44 -12.68 -2.37 -2.69
CA SER A 44 -13.85 -2.03 -1.87
C SER A 44 -14.51 -3.29 -1.33
N ILE A 45 -14.54 -3.39 0.00
CA ILE A 45 -15.15 -4.51 0.74
C ILE A 45 -16.35 -3.99 1.51
N SER A 46 -17.54 -4.24 0.99
CA SER A 46 -18.81 -3.74 1.55
C SER A 46 -19.00 -4.07 3.04
N ALA A 47 -18.45 -5.20 3.51
CA ALA A 47 -18.51 -5.57 4.93
C ALA A 47 -17.71 -4.61 5.81
N LEU A 48 -16.51 -4.18 5.35
CA LEU A 48 -15.65 -3.26 6.08
C LEU A 48 -16.18 -1.81 6.03
N GLU A 49 -16.71 -1.40 4.88
CA GLU A 49 -17.24 -0.04 4.67
C GLU A 49 -18.49 0.27 5.50
N LYS A 50 -19.19 -0.77 5.99
CA LYS A 50 -20.38 -0.63 6.86
C LYS A 50 -20.05 -0.52 8.33
N LEU A 51 -18.81 -0.76 8.74
CA LEU A 51 -18.40 -0.68 10.14
C LEU A 51 -18.36 0.77 10.63
N LYS A 52 -18.57 0.96 11.92
CA LYS A 52 -18.54 2.30 12.53
C LYS A 52 -17.21 3.01 12.29
N CYS A 53 -16.10 2.30 12.37
CA CYS A 53 -14.76 2.85 12.16
C CYS A 53 -14.56 3.42 10.73
N ALA A 54 -15.31 2.96 9.71
CA ALA A 54 -15.25 3.54 8.37
C ALA A 54 -15.65 5.03 8.37
N THR A 55 -16.70 5.39 9.12
CA THR A 55 -17.09 6.80 9.29
C THR A 55 -16.01 7.59 10.03
N GLU A 56 -15.41 7.01 11.08
CA GLU A 56 -14.34 7.68 11.82
C GLU A 56 -13.08 7.86 10.97
N LEU A 57 -12.70 6.85 10.16
CA LEU A 57 -11.61 6.94 9.18
C LEU A 57 -11.88 8.07 8.18
N GLN A 58 -13.08 8.13 7.60
CA GLN A 58 -13.46 9.19 6.68
C GLN A 58 -13.33 10.58 7.32
N GLN A 59 -13.85 10.76 8.52
CA GLN A 59 -13.88 12.06 9.20
C GLN A 59 -12.49 12.50 9.68
N LYS A 60 -11.76 11.60 10.35
CA LYS A 60 -10.53 11.94 11.07
C LYS A 60 -9.27 11.89 10.19
N THR A 61 -9.23 10.99 9.18
CA THR A 61 -8.04 10.83 8.33
C THR A 61 -8.18 11.46 6.96
N TYR A 62 -9.41 11.52 6.41
CA TYR A 62 -9.65 12.05 5.06
C TYR A 62 -10.45 13.37 5.04
N GLY A 63 -10.69 13.99 6.21
CA GLY A 63 -11.36 15.29 6.29
C GLY A 63 -12.73 15.30 5.60
N GLU A 64 -13.52 14.22 5.81
CA GLU A 64 -14.86 13.99 5.26
C GLU A 64 -14.91 13.68 3.74
N LEU A 65 -13.77 13.56 3.04
CA LEU A 65 -13.78 13.06 1.67
C LEU A 65 -14.33 11.63 1.63
N PRO A 66 -15.14 11.27 0.62
CA PRO A 66 -15.61 9.90 0.45
C PRO A 66 -14.44 8.92 0.32
N ILE A 67 -14.47 7.84 1.07
CA ILE A 67 -13.45 6.78 1.05
C ILE A 67 -14.02 5.46 0.57
N GLN A 68 -13.12 4.55 0.24
CA GLN A 68 -13.34 3.12 0.07
C GLN A 68 -12.41 2.37 1.01
N ILE A 69 -12.81 1.18 1.44
CA ILE A 69 -12.00 0.27 2.25
C ILE A 69 -11.91 -1.05 1.51
N GLY A 70 -10.73 -1.30 0.95
CA GLY A 70 -10.36 -2.56 0.34
C GLY A 70 -9.44 -3.38 1.23
N TRP A 71 -8.82 -4.39 0.66
CA TRP A 71 -7.75 -5.13 1.28
C TRP A 71 -6.73 -5.66 0.28
N CYS A 72 -5.50 -5.87 0.77
CA CYS A 72 -4.50 -6.69 0.14
C CYS A 72 -4.38 -7.98 0.97
N ILE A 73 -4.62 -9.13 0.35
CA ILE A 73 -4.68 -10.44 1.01
C ILE A 73 -3.93 -11.48 0.19
N GLY A 74 -3.15 -12.36 0.83
CA GLY A 74 -2.45 -13.46 0.15
C GLY A 74 -1.03 -13.67 0.63
N ASN A 75 -0.15 -14.07 -0.28
CA ASN A 75 1.26 -14.28 0.00
C ASN A 75 2.11 -13.44 -0.96
N ASN A 76 2.94 -12.56 -0.40
CA ASN A 76 3.93 -11.78 -1.12
C ASN A 76 5.23 -11.70 -0.32
N HIS A 77 6.37 -11.85 -1.01
CA HIS A 77 7.69 -11.78 -0.40
C HIS A 77 8.61 -10.79 -1.09
N LYS A 78 8.17 -10.17 -2.20
CA LYS A 78 9.00 -9.29 -3.00
C LYS A 78 8.38 -7.93 -3.20
N LEU A 79 9.22 -6.94 -3.46
CA LEU A 79 8.82 -5.58 -3.78
C LEU A 79 7.95 -5.51 -5.05
N ASN A 80 8.40 -6.10 -6.15
CA ASN A 80 7.79 -6.19 -7.48
C ASN A 80 7.50 -4.86 -8.17
N ALA A 81 7.02 -3.86 -7.48
CA ALA A 81 6.69 -2.53 -7.98
C ALA A 81 6.71 -1.51 -6.84
N VAL A 82 6.56 -0.25 -7.20
CA VAL A 82 6.14 0.82 -6.27
C VAL A 82 4.99 1.59 -6.89
N GLU A 83 4.12 2.11 -6.06
CA GLU A 83 3.04 3.01 -6.45
C GLU A 83 2.94 4.19 -5.48
N TYR A 84 2.28 5.24 -5.91
CA TYR A 84 1.90 6.37 -5.08
C TYR A 84 0.58 6.97 -5.55
N HIS A 85 -0.05 7.74 -4.66
CA HIS A 85 -1.33 8.39 -4.86
C HIS A 85 -1.23 9.90 -4.60
N ARG A 86 -2.18 10.70 -5.10
CA ARG A 86 -2.29 12.13 -4.77
C ARG A 86 -2.95 12.38 -3.40
N CYS A 87 -2.98 11.39 -2.54
CA CYS A 87 -3.51 11.41 -1.19
C CYS A 87 -2.72 10.43 -0.32
N SER A 88 -2.84 10.56 1.00
CA SER A 88 -2.36 9.53 1.91
C SER A 88 -3.18 8.24 1.73
N GLU A 89 -2.55 7.10 2.01
CA GLU A 89 -3.19 5.80 2.13
C GLU A 89 -3.14 5.34 3.59
N VAL A 90 -4.23 4.75 4.09
CA VAL A 90 -4.22 4.12 5.42
C VAL A 90 -4.19 2.62 5.27
N ASN A 91 -3.19 1.98 5.89
CA ASN A 91 -3.03 0.53 5.98
C ASN A 91 -3.37 0.06 7.39
N ILE A 92 -4.27 -0.94 7.50
CA ILE A 92 -4.69 -1.53 8.77
C ILE A 92 -4.36 -3.01 8.74
N ALA A 93 -3.39 -3.44 9.52
CA ALA A 93 -2.89 -4.81 9.52
C ALA A 93 -3.79 -5.74 10.34
N ALA A 94 -4.38 -6.76 9.70
CA ALA A 94 -5.08 -7.83 10.40
C ALA A 94 -4.16 -9.03 10.70
N THR A 95 -3.06 -9.16 9.99
CA THR A 95 -1.89 -10.00 10.31
C THR A 95 -0.66 -9.12 10.42
N ASP A 96 0.41 -9.59 11.04
CA ASP A 96 1.71 -8.92 10.92
C ASP A 96 2.08 -8.81 9.43
N ALA A 97 2.55 -7.63 9.03
CA ALA A 97 2.93 -7.35 7.64
C ALA A 97 4.23 -6.57 7.58
N ILE A 98 4.91 -6.62 6.43
CA ILE A 98 6.09 -5.80 6.15
C ILE A 98 5.80 -4.92 4.94
N LEU A 99 5.97 -3.62 5.09
CA LEU A 99 5.95 -2.65 3.99
C LEU A 99 7.37 -2.32 3.57
N ILE A 100 7.64 -2.33 2.26
CA ILE A 100 8.87 -1.82 1.67
C ILE A 100 8.54 -0.43 1.11
N LEU A 101 9.14 0.61 1.68
CA LEU A 101 8.76 2.00 1.45
C LEU A 101 9.90 2.80 0.82
N GLY A 102 9.54 3.74 -0.04
CA GLY A 102 10.44 4.70 -0.66
C GLY A 102 9.84 6.10 -0.66
N ARG A 103 10.53 7.07 -1.25
CA ARG A 103 10.05 8.45 -1.33
C ARG A 103 9.91 8.89 -2.79
N GLN A 104 8.79 9.50 -3.13
CA GLN A 104 8.53 10.06 -4.46
C GLN A 104 9.63 11.05 -4.88
N GLN A 105 10.21 11.80 -3.93
CA GLN A 105 11.24 12.79 -4.18
C GLN A 105 12.57 12.19 -4.72
N ASP A 106 12.75 10.88 -4.57
CA ASP A 106 13.94 10.17 -5.04
C ASP A 106 13.72 9.51 -6.43
N ILE A 107 12.53 9.69 -7.04
CA ILE A 107 12.29 9.31 -8.44
C ILE A 107 13.11 10.25 -9.34
N SER A 108 13.86 9.67 -10.27
CA SER A 108 14.67 10.43 -11.23
C SER A 108 13.80 11.19 -12.23
N VAL A 109 14.41 12.11 -12.97
CA VAL A 109 13.74 12.86 -14.06
C VAL A 109 13.34 11.96 -15.24
N GLU A 110 13.94 10.77 -15.34
CA GLU A 110 13.61 9.72 -16.31
C GLU A 110 12.55 8.75 -15.80
N ASN A 111 11.89 9.06 -14.67
CA ASN A 111 10.91 8.20 -13.99
C ASN A 111 11.48 6.84 -13.56
N THR A 112 12.75 6.77 -13.18
CA THR A 112 13.36 5.56 -12.60
C THR A 112 13.54 5.71 -11.09
N TYR A 113 13.63 4.57 -10.38
CA TYR A 113 13.87 4.55 -8.94
C TYR A 113 14.82 3.40 -8.58
N ASP A 114 15.86 3.70 -7.81
CA ASP A 114 16.82 2.70 -7.31
C ASP A 114 16.28 2.04 -6.03
N THR A 115 16.03 0.73 -6.09
CA THR A 115 15.47 -0.05 -4.98
C THR A 115 16.39 -0.09 -3.76
N SER A 116 17.69 0.20 -3.90
CA SER A 116 18.62 0.31 -2.77
C SER A 116 18.30 1.45 -1.79
N LEU A 117 17.46 2.42 -2.22
CA LEU A 117 16.98 3.53 -1.39
C LEU A 117 15.78 3.18 -0.51
N MET A 118 15.22 2.00 -0.68
CA MET A 118 14.02 1.58 0.06
C MET A 118 14.35 1.06 1.46
N GLU A 119 13.42 1.27 2.38
CA GLU A 119 13.48 0.81 3.77
C GLU A 119 12.26 -0.08 4.06
N ALA A 120 12.45 -1.14 4.85
CA ALA A 120 11.38 -2.06 5.23
C ALA A 120 10.90 -1.79 6.66
N PHE A 121 9.57 -1.85 6.87
CA PHE A 121 8.93 -1.59 8.15
C PHE A 121 7.92 -2.68 8.48
N ARG A 122 8.01 -3.22 9.70
CA ARG A 122 7.02 -4.15 10.22
C ARG A 122 5.84 -3.39 10.80
N ILE A 123 4.64 -3.78 10.38
CA ILE A 123 3.36 -3.35 10.96
C ILE A 123 2.78 -4.52 11.75
N PRO A 124 2.68 -4.44 13.09
CA PRO A 124 2.04 -5.47 13.89
C PRO A 124 0.55 -5.58 13.60
N SER A 125 0.01 -6.80 13.71
CA SER A 125 -1.44 -7.04 13.66
C SER A 125 -2.18 -6.15 14.67
N GLY A 126 -3.33 -5.62 14.28
CA GLY A 126 -4.13 -4.69 15.07
C GLY A 126 -3.69 -3.22 14.97
N THR A 127 -2.64 -2.92 14.19
CA THR A 127 -2.10 -1.55 14.05
C THR A 127 -2.52 -0.92 12.73
N ALA A 128 -2.75 0.38 12.74
CA ALA A 128 -2.97 1.18 11.55
C ALA A 128 -1.87 2.23 11.35
N VAL A 129 -1.48 2.44 10.10
CA VAL A 129 -0.56 3.50 9.69
C VAL A 129 -1.14 4.32 8.55
N GLU A 130 -0.92 5.63 8.59
CA GLU A 130 -1.10 6.51 7.43
C GLU A 130 0.24 6.60 6.71
N LEU A 131 0.27 6.21 5.43
CA LEU A 131 1.36 6.47 4.52
C LEU A 131 1.11 7.81 3.82
N TYR A 132 2.06 8.72 3.86
CA TYR A 132 1.91 10.03 3.22
C TYR A 132 1.83 9.90 1.69
N ALA A 133 1.14 10.85 1.03
CA ALA A 133 0.96 10.87 -0.43
C ALA A 133 2.26 10.71 -1.24
N THR A 134 3.39 11.14 -0.66
CA THR A 134 4.73 11.05 -1.27
C THR A 134 5.48 9.76 -0.94
N THR A 135 4.82 8.80 -0.28
CA THR A 135 5.43 7.52 0.08
C THR A 135 5.18 6.48 -1.00
N LEU A 136 6.27 6.03 -1.61
CA LEU A 136 6.25 4.89 -2.52
C LEU A 136 6.02 3.61 -1.71
N HIS A 137 5.08 2.80 -2.12
CA HIS A 137 4.70 1.53 -1.49
C HIS A 137 4.15 0.58 -2.55
N TYR A 138 3.94 -0.68 -2.19
CA TYR A 138 3.22 -1.65 -3.00
C TYR A 138 2.58 -2.72 -2.11
N ALA A 139 2.17 -3.85 -2.70
CA ALA A 139 1.59 -4.95 -1.95
C ALA A 139 2.45 -5.31 -0.73
N PRO A 140 1.88 -5.36 0.49
CA PRO A 140 2.62 -5.71 1.69
C PRO A 140 3.21 -7.12 1.59
N CYS A 141 4.37 -7.33 2.22
CA CYS A 141 5.01 -8.64 2.31
C CYS A 141 4.60 -9.39 3.57
N ASN A 142 4.68 -10.72 3.50
CA ASN A 142 4.50 -11.59 4.64
C ASN A 142 5.54 -11.29 5.72
N ALA A 143 5.10 -11.16 6.97
CA ALA A 143 5.98 -11.17 8.14
C ALA A 143 6.16 -12.58 8.72
N SER A 144 5.31 -13.53 8.30
CA SER A 144 5.35 -14.94 8.72
C SER A 144 4.76 -15.83 7.62
N ALA A 145 4.86 -17.15 7.79
CA ALA A 145 4.32 -18.15 6.86
C ALA A 145 2.77 -18.13 6.74
N GLY A 146 2.08 -17.38 7.60
CA GLY A 146 0.60 -17.31 7.60
C GLY A 146 -0.01 -16.42 6.54
N GLY A 147 0.81 -15.79 5.69
CA GLY A 147 0.33 -14.83 4.71
C GLY A 147 0.12 -13.42 5.27
N VAL A 148 -0.38 -12.53 4.42
CA VAL A 148 -0.62 -11.12 4.75
C VAL A 148 -2.08 -10.76 4.50
N LEU A 149 -2.65 -9.97 5.40
CA LEU A 149 -3.99 -9.40 5.28
C LEU A 149 -3.98 -7.98 5.87
N VAL A 150 -4.07 -7.00 4.98
CA VAL A 150 -4.02 -5.57 5.30
C VAL A 150 -5.18 -4.86 4.63
N ALA A 151 -6.02 -4.17 5.42
CA ALA A 151 -7.01 -3.27 4.83
C ALA A 151 -6.33 -2.02 4.28
N VAL A 152 -6.82 -1.57 3.13
CA VAL A 152 -6.33 -0.41 2.39
C VAL A 152 -7.45 0.60 2.28
N VAL A 153 -7.26 1.78 2.88
CA VAL A 153 -8.24 2.87 2.85
C VAL A 153 -7.72 3.98 1.95
N LEU A 154 -8.52 4.36 0.98
CA LEU A 154 -8.21 5.37 -0.03
C LEU A 154 -9.45 6.22 -0.35
N PRO A 155 -9.31 7.41 -0.94
CA PRO A 155 -10.44 8.13 -1.51
C PRO A 155 -11.18 7.28 -2.54
N LYS A 156 -12.51 7.36 -2.50
CA LYS A 156 -13.39 6.58 -3.37
C LYS A 156 -13.09 6.82 -4.85
N GLY A 157 -13.02 5.73 -5.62
CA GLY A 157 -12.67 5.74 -7.04
C GLY A 157 -11.18 5.52 -7.32
N THR A 158 -10.31 5.51 -6.30
CA THR A 158 -8.90 5.14 -6.47
C THR A 158 -8.81 3.69 -6.97
N ASN A 159 -7.90 3.43 -7.90
CA ASN A 159 -7.68 2.14 -8.57
C ASN A 159 -8.77 1.71 -9.57
N GLU A 160 -9.77 2.56 -9.86
CA GLU A 160 -10.65 2.32 -11.00
C GLU A 160 -9.91 2.46 -12.34
N ALA A 161 -10.47 1.86 -13.39
CA ALA A 161 -9.91 1.95 -14.74
C ALA A 161 -9.84 3.40 -15.23
N LEU A 162 -8.78 3.73 -15.95
CA LEU A 162 -8.64 5.04 -16.61
C LEU A 162 -9.70 5.20 -17.72
N GLU A 163 -10.18 6.42 -17.90
CA GLU A 163 -11.14 6.77 -18.94
C GLU A 163 -10.47 7.27 -20.23
N HIS A 164 -9.22 7.70 -20.11
CA HIS A 164 -8.43 8.28 -21.21
C HIS A 164 -7.01 7.71 -21.22
N PRO A 165 -6.36 7.64 -22.39
CA PRO A 165 -4.95 7.28 -22.47
C PRO A 165 -4.08 8.39 -21.90
N HIS A 166 -3.03 8.01 -21.18
CA HIS A 166 -2.03 8.89 -20.58
C HIS A 166 -0.65 8.56 -21.12
N THR A 167 0.10 9.57 -21.56
CA THR A 167 1.44 9.36 -22.15
C THR A 167 2.34 10.56 -21.89
N GLY A 168 3.62 10.27 -21.66
CA GLY A 168 4.67 11.28 -21.52
C GLY A 168 4.81 11.85 -20.10
N GLY A 169 6.03 12.15 -19.71
CA GLY A 169 6.33 12.65 -18.38
C GLY A 169 5.83 11.73 -17.27
N GLU A 170 5.34 12.30 -16.18
CA GLU A 170 4.76 11.55 -15.06
C GLU A 170 3.47 10.82 -15.45
N ASP A 171 2.73 11.29 -16.46
CA ASP A 171 1.51 10.62 -16.91
C ASP A 171 1.76 9.22 -17.46
N ALA A 172 2.97 8.93 -17.94
CA ALA A 172 3.36 7.59 -18.36
C ALA A 172 3.34 6.55 -17.23
N LEU A 173 3.39 6.99 -15.97
CA LEU A 173 3.31 6.13 -14.78
C LEU A 173 1.88 5.84 -14.36
N LEU A 174 0.88 6.60 -14.86
CA LEU A 174 -0.52 6.50 -14.41
C LEU A 174 -1.13 5.17 -14.89
N ALA A 175 -1.26 4.23 -13.98
CA ALA A 175 -1.75 2.87 -14.25
C ALA A 175 -3.26 2.70 -14.01
N ALA A 176 -3.84 3.50 -13.10
CA ALA A 176 -5.25 3.54 -12.77
C ALA A 176 -5.61 4.91 -12.20
N LYS A 177 -6.89 5.21 -11.97
CA LYS A 177 -7.30 6.48 -11.35
C LYS A 177 -6.57 6.67 -10.02
N ASN A 178 -5.90 7.82 -9.86
CA ASN A 178 -5.14 8.19 -8.66
C ASN A 178 -4.00 7.22 -8.30
N LYS A 179 -3.47 6.43 -9.26
CA LYS A 179 -2.43 5.43 -9.06
C LYS A 179 -1.32 5.57 -10.10
N TRP A 180 -0.16 6.05 -9.68
CA TRP A 180 1.08 6.06 -10.45
C TRP A 180 1.93 4.86 -10.02
N LEU A 181 2.44 4.09 -10.98
CA LEU A 181 3.12 2.82 -10.73
C LEU A 181 4.43 2.74 -11.52
N ILE A 182 5.47 2.25 -10.86
CA ILE A 182 6.77 1.94 -11.46
C ILE A 182 7.09 0.48 -11.13
N GLY A 183 7.16 -0.37 -12.15
CA GLY A 183 7.41 -1.79 -12.02
C GLY A 183 8.88 -2.17 -12.02
N HIS A 184 9.19 -3.31 -11.37
CA HIS A 184 10.47 -3.98 -11.49
C HIS A 184 10.45 -4.93 -12.71
N PRO A 185 11.56 -5.09 -13.46
CA PRO A 185 11.61 -6.01 -14.61
C PRO A 185 11.25 -7.46 -14.26
N GLU A 186 11.51 -7.88 -13.00
CA GLU A 186 11.20 -9.21 -12.48
C GLU A 186 9.90 -9.24 -11.66
N GLY A 187 9.11 -8.14 -11.68
CA GLY A 187 7.93 -7.98 -10.84
C GLY A 187 6.69 -8.76 -11.30
N GLY A 188 6.72 -9.34 -12.51
CA GLY A 188 5.59 -10.10 -13.05
C GLY A 188 4.33 -9.26 -13.31
N LEU A 189 4.50 -7.96 -13.57
CA LEU A 189 3.40 -7.03 -13.83
C LEU A 189 2.72 -7.30 -15.20
N PRO A 190 1.46 -6.87 -15.37
CA PRO A 190 0.77 -6.98 -16.66
C PRO A 190 1.52 -6.26 -17.79
N ASP A 191 1.36 -6.77 -19.01
CA ASP A 191 1.90 -6.14 -20.22
C ASP A 191 1.45 -4.68 -20.33
N GLY A 192 2.39 -3.81 -20.68
CA GLY A 192 2.16 -2.36 -20.79
C GLY A 192 2.38 -1.58 -19.49
N SER A 193 2.67 -2.25 -18.37
CA SER A 193 3.10 -1.56 -17.14
C SER A 193 4.42 -0.82 -17.35
N TYR A 194 4.55 0.35 -16.75
CA TYR A 194 5.79 1.11 -16.80
C TYR A 194 6.87 0.42 -15.97
N ILE A 195 8.00 0.08 -16.59
CA ILE A 195 9.15 -0.57 -15.93
C ILE A 195 10.25 0.47 -15.75
N GLY A 196 10.55 0.82 -14.48
CA GLY A 196 11.51 1.86 -14.14
C GLY A 196 12.24 1.63 -12.81
N LEU A 197 11.90 0.54 -12.07
CA LEU A 197 12.71 0.15 -10.91
C LEU A 197 14.04 -0.43 -11.37
N THR A 198 15.12 0.02 -10.74
CA THR A 198 16.48 -0.46 -10.97
C THR A 198 17.04 -1.06 -9.67
N GLY A 199 18.05 -1.94 -9.80
CA GLY A 199 18.61 -2.63 -8.65
C GLY A 199 18.01 -4.02 -8.44
N GLU A 200 17.95 -4.49 -7.20
CA GLU A 200 17.43 -5.81 -6.82
C GLU A 200 15.92 -5.77 -6.64
N ASN A 201 15.19 -6.80 -7.08
CA ASN A 201 13.80 -6.99 -6.65
C ASN A 201 13.82 -7.47 -5.21
N LEU A 202 13.79 -6.52 -4.28
CA LEU A 202 13.99 -6.76 -2.84
C LEU A 202 13.07 -7.85 -2.30
N GLU A 203 13.64 -8.79 -1.55
CA GLU A 203 12.92 -9.94 -1.01
C GLU A 203 12.99 -9.97 0.52
N ILE A 204 11.85 -10.18 1.14
CA ILE A 204 11.69 -10.44 2.57
C ILE A 204 11.81 -11.96 2.79
N LYS A 205 12.79 -12.36 3.62
CA LYS A 205 13.10 -13.77 3.93
C LYS A 205 12.62 -14.13 5.30
#